data_1b3935faafc87eb83d3bb106420c1bf5
#
_entry.id   1b3935faafc87eb83d3bb106420c1bf5
#
_cell.length_a   1.000
_cell.length_b   1.000
_cell.length_c   1.000
_cell.angle_alpha   90.00
_cell.angle_beta   90.00
_cell.angle_gamma   90.00
#
_symmetry.space_group_name_H-M   'P 1'
#
loop_
_entity.id
_entity.type
_entity.pdbx_description
1 polymer ?
#
loop_
_entity_poly.entity_id
_entity_poly.type
_entity_poly.pdbx_seq_one_letter_code
_entity_poly.pdbx_strand_id
1 'polypeptide(L)'
;MFAGCKKEEYAYPPVYGKIYCKTPNPKVGQPVVLTVDIKEPGNRINNAVYRWKIRGNDDFDRQSSARRESGASSIPDAPELTCTFPTNGTYNITMTASFSYTMGDVNTSMKGSASASGSVKINP
;
A
#
# COMPACT_ATOMS: atom_id res chain seq x y z
N MET A 1 -33.35 4.42 11.82
CA MET A 1 -32.34 4.10 11.30
C MET A 1 -31.21 4.41 11.99
N PHE A 2 -30.61 4.05 11.92
CA PHE A 2 -29.74 4.27 12.56
C PHE A 2 -28.78 5.00 12.15
N ALA A 3 -28.73 6.02 12.28
CA ALA A 3 -27.83 7.00 11.88
C ALA A 3 -26.44 6.72 12.33
N GLY A 4 -26.34 6.07 13.38
CA GLY A 4 -25.03 5.67 13.85
C GLY A 4 -24.32 4.71 12.94
N CYS A 5 -24.97 4.25 11.91
CA CYS A 5 -24.37 3.30 11.00
C CYS A 5 -23.60 3.96 9.88
N LYS A 6 -23.22 5.20 10.03
CA LYS A 6 -22.43 5.90 9.02
C LYS A 6 -21.04 5.31 8.94
N LYS A 7 -20.70 4.81 7.77
CA LYS A 7 -19.39 4.21 7.55
C LYS A 7 -18.25 5.18 7.82
N GLU A 8 -18.44 6.44 7.48
CA GLU A 8 -17.40 7.44 7.64
C GLU A 8 -17.01 7.69 9.10
N GLU A 9 -17.78 7.18 10.04
CA GLU A 9 -17.45 7.31 11.45
C GLU A 9 -16.55 6.19 11.94
N TYR A 10 -16.34 5.15 11.12
CA TYR A 10 -15.56 4.00 11.51
C TYR A 10 -14.29 3.93 10.71
N ALA A 11 -13.22 3.49 11.37
CA ALA A 11 -11.97 3.23 10.72
C ALA A 11 -11.92 1.77 10.26
N TYR A 12 -11.41 1.54 9.06
CA TYR A 12 -11.24 0.19 8.54
C TYR A 12 -10.13 0.18 7.49
N PRO A 13 -9.45 -0.97 7.35
CA PRO A 13 -8.36 -1.06 6.36
C PRO A 13 -8.91 -1.15 4.95
N PRO A 14 -8.09 -0.80 3.95
CA PRO A 14 -8.49 -0.98 2.56
C PRO A 14 -8.46 -2.45 2.17
N VAL A 15 -9.13 -2.76 1.05
CA VAL A 15 -9.04 -4.06 0.41
C VAL A 15 -8.25 -3.86 -0.88
N TYR A 16 -7.13 -4.55 -1.01
CA TYR A 16 -6.23 -4.40 -2.15
C TYR A 16 -6.48 -5.48 -3.20
N GLY A 17 -6.28 -5.10 -4.46
CA GLY A 17 -6.14 -6.04 -5.56
C GLY A 17 -4.68 -6.38 -5.75
N LYS A 18 -4.24 -6.42 -7.00
CA LYS A 18 -2.87 -6.83 -7.32
C LYS A 18 -1.89 -5.66 -7.30
N ILE A 19 -0.64 -5.97 -6.99
CA ILE A 19 0.47 -5.05 -7.17
C ILE A 19 0.74 -4.95 -8.67
N TYR A 20 0.99 -3.76 -9.14
CA TYR A 20 1.36 -3.54 -10.54
C TYR A 20 2.35 -2.40 -10.65
N CYS A 21 2.97 -2.29 -11.83
CA CYS A 21 3.96 -1.27 -12.11
C CYS A 21 3.30 -0.10 -12.84
N LYS A 22 3.47 1.10 -12.34
CA LYS A 22 2.97 2.31 -12.99
C LYS A 22 3.91 2.80 -14.08
N THR A 23 5.17 2.43 -14.01
CA THR A 23 6.17 2.87 -14.98
C THR A 23 6.00 2.08 -16.27
N PRO A 24 5.77 2.73 -17.41
CA PRO A 24 5.75 2.02 -18.68
C PRO A 24 7.12 1.51 -19.03
N ASN A 25 7.19 0.28 -19.54
CA ASN A 25 8.43 -0.35 -19.98
C ASN A 25 9.54 -0.28 -18.91
N PRO A 26 9.31 -0.86 -17.73
CA PRO A 26 10.30 -0.77 -16.65
C PRO A 26 11.60 -1.49 -17.03
N LYS A 27 12.73 -0.86 -16.68
CA LYS A 27 14.06 -1.34 -17.06
C LYS A 27 15.00 -1.40 -15.87
N VAL A 28 15.99 -2.27 -16.01
CA VAL A 28 17.09 -2.40 -15.05
C VAL A 28 17.77 -1.05 -14.85
N GLY A 29 18.03 -0.71 -13.58
CA GLY A 29 18.76 0.50 -13.21
C GLY A 29 17.97 1.79 -13.31
N GLN A 30 16.71 1.73 -13.72
CA GLN A 30 15.86 2.90 -13.84
C GLN A 30 14.88 2.94 -12.69
N PRO A 31 14.42 4.13 -12.27
CA PRO A 31 13.38 4.18 -11.25
C PRO A 31 12.09 3.54 -11.74
N VAL A 32 11.55 2.63 -10.93
CA VAL A 32 10.31 1.91 -11.21
C VAL A 32 9.33 2.19 -10.09
N VAL A 33 8.11 2.55 -10.43
CA VAL A 33 7.06 2.86 -9.45
C VAL A 33 6.10 1.69 -9.39
N LEU A 34 5.99 1.10 -8.20
CA LEU A 34 5.06 0.03 -7.90
C LEU A 34 3.89 0.60 -7.10
N THR A 35 2.72 0.09 -7.34
CA THR A 35 1.52 0.45 -6.59
C THR A 35 0.58 -0.74 -6.52
N VAL A 36 -0.58 -0.52 -5.95
CA VAL A 36 -1.57 -1.57 -5.71
C VAL A 36 -2.91 -1.11 -6.25
N ASP A 37 -3.63 -2.02 -6.90
CA ASP A 37 -5.01 -1.77 -7.27
C ASP A 37 -5.86 -1.75 -5.99
N ILE A 38 -6.74 -0.77 -5.88
CA ILE A 38 -7.58 -0.61 -4.71
C ILE A 38 -8.96 -1.16 -5.02
N LYS A 39 -9.34 -2.24 -4.32
CA LYS A 39 -10.69 -2.79 -4.45
C LYS A 39 -11.68 -2.00 -3.62
N GLU A 40 -11.31 -1.68 -2.38
CA GLU A 40 -12.09 -0.83 -1.51
C GLU A 40 -11.15 0.07 -0.74
N PRO A 41 -11.39 1.39 -0.70
CA PRO A 41 -10.52 2.28 0.05
C PRO A 41 -10.72 2.09 1.54
N GLY A 42 -9.64 2.33 2.29
CA GLY A 42 -9.74 2.36 3.74
C GLY A 42 -10.35 3.66 4.22
N ASN A 43 -10.56 3.77 5.51
CA ASN A 43 -11.17 4.96 6.08
C ASN A 43 -10.53 5.33 7.42
N ARG A 44 -10.31 6.62 7.61
CA ARG A 44 -9.82 7.21 8.87
C ARG A 44 -8.51 6.60 9.35
N ILE A 45 -7.64 6.30 8.42
CA ILE A 45 -6.33 5.74 8.73
C ILE A 45 -5.35 6.89 8.95
N ASN A 46 -4.63 6.86 10.06
CA ASN A 46 -3.70 7.92 10.42
C ASN A 46 -2.31 7.69 9.86
N ASN A 47 -1.85 6.46 9.93
CA ASN A 47 -0.51 6.09 9.47
C ASN A 47 -0.53 4.71 8.85
N ALA A 48 0.39 4.50 7.92
CA ALA A 48 0.60 3.18 7.35
C ALA A 48 2.09 2.96 7.13
N VAL A 49 2.52 1.73 7.33
CA VAL A 49 3.86 1.30 6.96
C VAL A 49 3.68 0.12 6.01
N TYR A 50 4.31 0.22 4.86
CA TYR A 50 4.22 -0.79 3.81
C TYR A 50 5.56 -1.49 3.69
N ARG A 51 5.56 -2.82 3.83
CA ARG A 51 6.74 -3.64 3.67
C ARG A 51 6.63 -4.44 2.39
N TRP A 52 7.54 -4.20 1.48
CA TRP A 52 7.56 -4.79 0.15
C TRP A 52 8.67 -5.82 0.10
N LYS A 53 8.29 -7.06 -0.18
CA LYS A 53 9.24 -8.16 -0.39
C LYS A 53 9.28 -8.46 -1.88
N ILE A 54 10.45 -8.31 -2.46
CA ILE A 54 10.65 -8.44 -3.90
C ILE A 54 11.56 -9.64 -4.12
N ARG A 55 11.09 -10.61 -4.89
CA ARG A 55 11.77 -11.90 -5.08
C ARG A 55 11.87 -12.24 -6.55
N GLY A 56 13.06 -12.60 -7.00
CA GLY A 56 13.34 -12.93 -8.39
C GLY A 56 14.80 -13.23 -8.60
N ASN A 57 15.37 -12.72 -9.67
CA ASN A 57 16.81 -12.90 -9.91
C ASN A 57 17.63 -12.28 -8.78
N ASP A 58 17.11 -11.24 -8.17
CA ASP A 58 17.66 -10.68 -6.96
C ASP A 58 16.54 -10.51 -5.97
N ASP A 59 16.80 -10.84 -4.72
CA ASP A 59 15.83 -10.67 -3.65
C ASP A 59 16.19 -9.44 -2.84
N PHE A 60 15.20 -8.58 -2.60
CA PHE A 60 15.43 -7.43 -1.75
C PHE A 60 14.11 -6.98 -1.14
N ASP A 61 14.22 -6.27 -0.03
CA ASP A 61 13.08 -5.74 0.68
C ASP A 61 13.15 -4.22 0.70
N ARG A 62 11.98 -3.62 0.67
CA ARG A 62 11.87 -2.16 0.74
C ARG A 62 10.70 -1.81 1.66
N GLN A 63 10.73 -0.58 2.14
CA GLN A 63 9.69 -0.08 3.02
C GLN A 63 9.27 1.31 2.55
N SER A 64 7.98 1.56 2.58
CA SER A 64 7.44 2.88 2.35
C SER A 64 6.40 3.16 3.43
N SER A 65 5.94 4.39 3.51
CA SER A 65 4.98 4.76 4.54
C SER A 65 4.09 5.88 4.04
N ALA A 66 2.98 6.06 4.74
CA ALA A 66 2.06 7.15 4.49
C ALA A 66 1.57 7.70 5.83
N ARG A 67 1.27 8.98 5.82
CA ARG A 67 0.78 9.68 7.01
C ARG A 67 -0.41 10.55 6.58
N ARG A 68 -1.41 10.62 7.44
CA ARG A 68 -2.56 11.46 7.17
C ARG A 68 -2.13 12.93 7.22
N GLU A 69 -2.47 13.67 6.19
CA GLU A 69 -2.15 15.08 6.12
C GLU A 69 -3.15 15.91 6.90
N SER A 70 -2.72 17.10 7.29
CA SER A 70 -3.58 18.01 8.02
C SER A 70 -4.82 18.34 7.19
N GLY A 71 -5.98 18.16 7.77
CA GLY A 71 -7.24 18.41 7.08
C GLY A 71 -7.79 17.21 6.32
N ALA A 72 -6.99 16.17 6.11
CA ALA A 72 -7.47 14.96 5.45
C ALA A 72 -8.12 14.02 6.45
N SER A 73 -9.07 13.24 5.99
CA SER A 73 -9.75 12.27 6.84
C SER A 73 -9.02 10.94 6.93
N SER A 74 -8.11 10.67 6.01
CA SER A 74 -7.38 9.42 5.94
C SER A 74 -6.10 9.61 5.13
N ILE A 75 -5.21 8.61 5.16
CA ILE A 75 -4.02 8.61 4.32
C ILE A 75 -4.43 8.44 2.85
N PRO A 76 -3.52 8.73 1.89
CA PRO A 76 -3.79 8.41 0.48
C PRO A 76 -4.13 6.93 0.32
N ASP A 77 -5.03 6.62 -0.62
CA ASP A 77 -5.57 5.28 -0.76
C ASP A 77 -4.53 4.27 -1.23
N ALA A 78 -3.71 4.64 -2.20
CA ALA A 78 -2.81 3.69 -2.84
C ALA A 78 -1.39 3.81 -2.29
N PRO A 79 -0.81 2.70 -1.79
CA PRO A 79 0.60 2.70 -1.45
C PRO A 79 1.47 2.77 -2.70
N GLU A 80 2.63 3.40 -2.58
CA GLU A 80 3.58 3.48 -3.68
C GLU A 80 4.99 3.20 -3.19
N LEU A 81 5.76 2.59 -4.07
CA LEU A 81 7.18 2.38 -3.83
C LEU A 81 7.93 2.69 -5.12
N THR A 82 8.95 3.54 -5.02
CA THR A 82 9.88 3.77 -6.12
C THR A 82 11.18 3.08 -5.80
N CYS A 83 11.62 2.20 -6.68
CA CYS A 83 12.87 1.47 -6.47
C CYS A 83 13.51 1.15 -7.81
N THR A 84 14.76 0.69 -7.77
CA THR A 84 15.47 0.23 -8.95
C THR A 84 15.71 -1.28 -8.84
N PHE A 85 15.69 -1.96 -9.99
CA PHE A 85 15.89 -3.40 -10.03
C PHE A 85 17.28 -3.66 -10.62
N PRO A 86 18.10 -4.46 -9.94
CA PRO A 86 19.50 -4.68 -10.40
C PRO A 86 19.61 -5.62 -11.59
N THR A 87 18.64 -6.49 -11.82
CA THR A 87 18.66 -7.42 -12.94
C THR A 87 17.30 -7.45 -13.62
N ASN A 88 17.26 -7.93 -14.86
CA ASN A 88 16.01 -8.08 -15.58
C ASN A 88 15.34 -9.42 -15.24
N GLY A 89 14.11 -9.57 -15.63
CA GLY A 89 13.33 -10.79 -15.41
C GLY A 89 12.04 -10.51 -14.67
N THR A 90 11.34 -11.57 -14.32
CA THR A 90 10.08 -11.46 -13.60
C THR A 90 10.34 -11.50 -12.10
N TYR A 91 9.80 -10.53 -11.39
CA TYR A 91 9.88 -10.44 -9.94
C TYR A 91 8.50 -10.67 -9.34
N ASN A 92 8.45 -11.49 -8.31
CA ASN A 92 7.25 -11.70 -7.53
C ASN A 92 7.31 -10.79 -6.31
N ILE A 93 6.25 -10.04 -6.09
CA ILE A 93 6.24 -9.00 -5.07
C ILE A 93 5.08 -9.25 -4.14
N THR A 94 5.35 -9.20 -2.84
CA THR A 94 4.31 -9.19 -1.82
C THR A 94 4.48 -7.94 -0.99
N MET A 95 3.36 -7.37 -0.57
CA MET A 95 3.37 -6.18 0.26
C MET A 95 2.45 -6.40 1.43
N THR A 96 2.93 -6.09 2.63
CA THR A 96 2.13 -6.13 3.85
C THR A 96 2.05 -4.73 4.41
N ALA A 97 0.85 -4.26 4.62
CA ALA A 97 0.59 -2.94 5.17
C ALA A 97 0.17 -3.08 6.63
N SER A 98 0.71 -2.22 7.47
CA SER A 98 0.31 -2.10 8.87
C SER A 98 -0.24 -0.70 9.08
N PHE A 99 -1.43 -0.60 9.65
CA PHE A 99 -2.13 0.66 9.80
C PHE A 99 -2.36 0.99 11.27
N SER A 100 -2.38 2.29 11.57
CA SER A 100 -2.93 2.75 12.84
C SER A 100 -4.05 3.73 12.56
N TYR A 101 -5.11 3.62 13.33
CA TYR A 101 -6.28 4.50 13.18
C TYR A 101 -6.99 4.64 14.52
N THR A 102 -7.85 5.66 14.58
CA THR A 102 -8.65 5.95 15.78
C THR A 102 -10.08 5.58 15.48
N MET A 103 -10.67 4.79 16.35
CA MET A 103 -12.05 4.32 16.16
C MET A 103 -13.06 5.34 16.70
N GLY A 104 -13.93 5.78 15.82
CA GLY A 104 -15.11 6.57 16.17
C GLY A 104 -14.84 7.72 17.12
N ASP A 105 -15.70 7.89 18.06
CA ASP A 105 -15.60 8.95 19.06
C ASP A 105 -14.67 8.61 20.20
N VAL A 106 -14.31 7.36 20.33
CA VAL A 106 -13.38 6.93 21.36
C VAL A 106 -11.99 7.18 20.87
N ASN A 107 -11.25 7.92 21.60
CA ASN A 107 -9.87 8.22 21.25
C ASN A 107 -8.97 7.00 21.40
N THR A 108 -9.44 5.85 20.98
CA THR A 108 -8.72 4.60 21.12
C THR A 108 -7.96 4.31 19.85
N SER A 109 -6.67 4.15 19.99
CA SER A 109 -5.80 3.80 18.88
C SER A 109 -5.97 2.32 18.55
N MET A 110 -6.22 2.02 17.28
CA MET A 110 -6.42 0.66 16.80
C MET A 110 -5.39 0.35 15.72
N LYS A 111 -5.17 -0.92 15.49
CA LYS A 111 -4.24 -1.40 14.45
C LYS A 111 -4.96 -2.33 13.50
N GLY A 112 -4.57 -2.25 12.25
CA GLY A 112 -5.09 -3.12 11.23
C GLY A 112 -4.02 -3.47 10.22
N SER A 113 -4.36 -4.35 9.29
CA SER A 113 -3.41 -4.76 8.27
C SER A 113 -4.13 -5.12 6.98
N ALA A 114 -3.37 -5.12 5.89
CA ALA A 114 -3.83 -5.58 4.60
C ALA A 114 -2.61 -6.05 3.82
N SER A 115 -2.83 -6.84 2.79
CA SER A 115 -1.72 -7.35 1.99
C SER A 115 -2.10 -7.41 0.53
N ALA A 116 -1.08 -7.48 -0.32
CA ALA A 116 -1.25 -7.58 -1.76
C ALA A 116 -0.06 -8.32 -2.34
N SER A 117 -0.25 -8.86 -3.54
CA SER A 117 0.83 -9.51 -4.26
C SER A 117 0.66 -9.24 -5.75
N GLY A 118 1.72 -9.49 -6.49
CA GLY A 118 1.71 -9.34 -7.94
C GLY A 118 3.06 -9.69 -8.51
N SER A 119 3.16 -9.64 -9.82
CA SER A 119 4.45 -9.83 -10.48
C SER A 119 4.69 -8.72 -11.48
N VAL A 120 5.97 -8.41 -11.69
CA VAL A 120 6.39 -7.33 -12.56
C VAL A 120 7.55 -7.86 -13.40
N LYS A 121 7.50 -7.60 -14.69
CA LYS A 121 8.60 -7.97 -15.60
C LYS A 121 9.47 -6.76 -15.83
N ILE A 122 10.75 -6.90 -15.53
CA ILE A 122 11.74 -5.86 -15.71
C ILE A 122 12.54 -6.17 -16.97
N ASN A 123 12.63 -5.21 -17.87
CA ASN A 123 13.32 -5.37 -19.13
C ASN A 123 14.80 -4.99 -19.00
N PRO A 124 15.66 -5.57 -19.84
CA PRO A 124 17.07 -5.21 -19.82
C PRO A 124 17.34 -3.76 -20.22
#